data_c00df5682e94fb6406f8ea6f852f3c43
#
_entry.id   c00df5682e94fb6406f8ea6f852f3c43
#
_cell.length_a   1.000
_cell.length_b   1.000
_cell.length_c   1.000
_cell.angle_alpha   90.00
_cell.angle_beta   90.00
_cell.angle_gamma   90.00
#
_symmetry.space_group_name_H-M   'P 1'
#
loop_
_entity.id
_entity.type
_entity.pdbx_description
1 polymer ?
#
loop_
_entity_poly.entity_id
_entity_poly.type
_entity_poly.pdbx_seq_one_letter_code
_entity_poly.pdbx_strand_id
1 'polypeptide(L)'
;MNDNKSAFSSTEYDKKIKQTLPYYDEFYEQVIELVKLFNHNAVRWLDIGCGTGNMGSIAFKNLELERFVFCDSSDEMIRIAKEHFKCRNAEFSICDIKKLAYANEFNVVTSIQVNHYLHIDERKIALQNVYEALENNGLFICFENFAPFTDLGKTVYLEKWKRYQIKQGKNLEECESHIKRYGKDYFPISISENIELMRNCGFKAVEILWLSNMQVGLWGIK
;
A
#
# COMPACT_ATOMS: atom_id res chain seq x y z
N MET A 1 10.21 10.35 18.47
CA MET A 1 8.80 9.89 18.42
C MET A 1 8.58 9.25 17.06
N ASN A 2 7.88 8.13 16.98
CA ASN A 2 7.56 7.52 15.70
C ASN A 2 6.50 8.38 15.00
N ASP A 3 6.80 8.94 13.84
CA ASP A 3 5.92 9.83 13.08
C ASP A 3 5.07 9.11 12.02
N ASN A 4 5.29 7.80 11.86
CA ASN A 4 4.51 6.96 10.94
C ASN A 4 3.34 6.25 11.67
N LYS A 5 2.30 5.87 10.92
CA LYS A 5 1.12 5.16 11.44
C LYS A 5 1.35 3.65 11.63
N SER A 6 2.48 3.12 11.20
CA SER A 6 2.84 1.72 11.32
C SER A 6 2.95 1.25 12.79
N ALA A 7 2.87 -0.06 13.02
CA ALA A 7 3.15 -0.66 14.32
C ALA A 7 4.66 -0.64 14.67
N PHE A 8 5.52 -0.29 13.72
CA PHE A 8 6.96 -0.45 13.83
C PHE A 8 7.66 0.89 13.64
N SER A 9 8.81 1.06 14.34
CA SER A 9 9.70 2.17 14.03
C SER A 9 10.22 2.06 12.59
N SER A 10 10.52 3.19 11.97
CA SER A 10 11.04 3.24 10.60
C SER A 10 12.32 2.40 10.41
N THR A 11 13.19 2.34 11.43
CA THR A 11 14.44 1.58 11.41
C THR A 11 14.25 0.06 11.50
N GLU A 12 13.14 -0.42 12.07
CA GLU A 12 12.83 -1.85 12.20
C GLU A 12 11.79 -2.34 11.18
N TYR A 13 11.22 -1.42 10.41
CA TYR A 13 10.07 -1.66 9.55
C TYR A 13 10.28 -2.85 8.62
N ASP A 14 11.33 -2.84 7.82
CA ASP A 14 11.58 -3.85 6.78
C ASP A 14 11.72 -5.27 7.33
N LYS A 15 12.30 -5.41 8.53
CA LYS A 15 12.41 -6.69 9.20
C LYS A 15 11.06 -7.15 9.78
N LYS A 16 10.39 -6.25 10.49
CA LYS A 16 9.16 -6.60 11.24
C LYS A 16 7.95 -6.77 10.34
N ILE A 17 7.88 -6.06 9.22
CA ILE A 17 6.74 -6.18 8.30
C ILE A 17 6.66 -7.59 7.69
N LYS A 18 7.78 -8.19 7.28
CA LYS A 18 7.85 -9.55 6.74
C LYS A 18 7.46 -10.62 7.78
N GLN A 19 7.76 -10.37 9.06
CA GLN A 19 7.30 -11.23 10.15
C GLN A 19 5.81 -11.06 10.47
N THR A 20 5.18 -10.00 9.95
CA THR A 20 3.80 -9.63 10.25
C THR A 20 2.86 -10.00 9.12
N LEU A 21 3.22 -9.69 7.89
CA LEU A 21 2.38 -9.91 6.71
C LEU A 21 2.81 -11.16 5.95
N PRO A 22 1.91 -12.16 5.83
CA PRO A 22 2.16 -13.32 4.97
C PRO A 22 2.36 -12.89 3.52
N TYR A 23 3.36 -13.46 2.87
CA TYR A 23 3.64 -13.25 1.45
C TYR A 23 3.90 -11.79 1.07
N TYR A 24 4.58 -11.04 1.96
CA TYR A 24 4.81 -9.60 1.76
C TYR A 24 5.62 -9.29 0.51
N ASP A 25 6.60 -10.13 0.17
CA ASP A 25 7.45 -9.92 -1.01
C ASP A 25 6.66 -10.15 -2.31
N GLU A 26 5.69 -11.06 -2.32
CA GLU A 26 4.82 -11.34 -3.46
C GLU A 26 3.96 -10.13 -3.87
N PHE A 27 3.63 -9.22 -2.95
CA PHE A 27 2.89 -7.99 -3.31
C PHE A 27 3.61 -7.22 -4.41
N TYR A 28 4.91 -7.06 -4.26
CA TYR A 28 5.74 -6.31 -5.19
C TYR A 28 5.93 -7.02 -6.52
N GLU A 29 6.06 -8.35 -6.50
CA GLU A 29 6.14 -9.17 -7.71
C GLU A 29 4.86 -9.05 -8.54
N GLN A 30 3.70 -9.17 -7.90
CA GLN A 30 2.39 -9.00 -8.55
C GLN A 30 2.23 -7.59 -9.16
N VAL A 31 2.68 -6.56 -8.46
CA VAL A 31 2.66 -5.19 -8.97
C VAL A 31 3.51 -5.07 -10.24
N ILE A 32 4.76 -5.55 -10.21
CA ILE A 32 5.68 -5.46 -11.35
C ILE A 32 5.16 -6.24 -12.56
N GLU A 33 4.65 -7.45 -12.34
CA GLU A 33 4.06 -8.26 -13.43
C GLU A 33 2.88 -7.53 -14.08
N LEU A 34 1.99 -6.97 -13.27
CA LEU A 34 0.84 -6.23 -13.79
C LEU A 34 1.27 -4.97 -14.57
N VAL A 35 2.21 -4.18 -14.06
CA VAL A 35 2.73 -3.00 -14.75
C VAL A 35 3.36 -3.37 -16.10
N LYS A 36 4.10 -4.48 -16.17
CA LYS A 36 4.65 -4.98 -17.45
C LYS A 36 3.58 -5.36 -18.46
N LEU A 37 2.46 -5.93 -18.01
CA LEU A 37 1.34 -6.31 -18.88
C LEU A 37 0.65 -5.09 -19.52
N PHE A 38 0.57 -3.97 -18.82
CA PHE A 38 0.01 -2.73 -19.35
C PHE A 38 0.96 -1.98 -20.32
N ASN A 39 2.22 -2.44 -20.43
CA ASN A 39 3.21 -2.02 -21.43
C ASN A 39 3.30 -0.51 -21.65
N HIS A 40 3.49 0.23 -20.58
CA HIS A 40 3.74 1.67 -20.65
C HIS A 40 5.13 1.92 -21.28
N ASN A 41 5.19 2.65 -22.38
CA ASN A 41 6.47 2.99 -23.05
C ASN A 41 7.39 3.87 -22.20
N ALA A 42 6.79 4.62 -21.25
CA ALA A 42 7.47 5.52 -20.35
C ALA A 42 6.75 5.47 -18.99
N VAL A 43 7.35 4.85 -18.00
CA VAL A 43 6.70 4.66 -16.70
C VAL A 43 6.93 5.88 -15.82
N ARG A 44 5.85 6.62 -15.55
CA ARG A 44 5.77 7.69 -14.56
C ARG A 44 4.98 7.19 -13.36
N TRP A 45 5.69 6.94 -12.27
CA TRP A 45 5.17 6.22 -11.12
C TRP A 45 5.09 7.11 -9.88
N LEU A 46 3.97 7.10 -9.20
CA LEU A 46 3.79 7.65 -7.85
C LEU A 46 3.58 6.51 -6.85
N ASP A 47 4.50 6.35 -5.90
CA ASP A 47 4.39 5.37 -4.82
C ASP A 47 3.96 6.07 -3.53
N ILE A 48 2.71 5.85 -3.13
CA ILE A 48 2.07 6.51 -1.99
C ILE A 48 2.20 5.63 -0.75
N GLY A 49 2.65 6.25 0.36
CA GLY A 49 3.03 5.52 1.56
C GLY A 49 4.25 4.65 1.30
N CYS A 50 5.22 5.20 0.59
CA CYS A 50 6.39 4.49 0.10
C CYS A 50 7.25 3.85 1.21
N GLY A 51 7.10 4.30 2.46
CA GLY A 51 7.90 3.86 3.58
C GLY A 51 9.39 4.03 3.32
N THR A 52 10.15 2.98 3.53
CA THR A 52 11.60 2.93 3.29
C THR A 52 11.99 2.80 1.80
N GLY A 53 10.99 2.70 0.89
CA GLY A 53 11.20 2.64 -0.56
C GLY A 53 11.21 1.22 -1.16
N ASN A 54 10.58 0.25 -0.52
CA ASN A 54 10.60 -1.15 -0.99
C ASN A 54 10.06 -1.31 -2.41
N MET A 55 8.95 -0.64 -2.77
CA MET A 55 8.41 -0.66 -4.12
C MET A 55 9.42 -0.10 -5.15
N GLY A 56 10.01 1.05 -4.82
CA GLY A 56 11.04 1.66 -5.66
C GLY A 56 12.23 0.73 -5.90
N SER A 57 12.71 0.02 -4.87
CA SER A 57 13.83 -0.93 -5.00
C SER A 57 13.57 -1.99 -6.06
N ILE A 58 12.34 -2.48 -6.14
CA ILE A 58 11.95 -3.51 -7.10
C ILE A 58 11.64 -2.89 -8.46
N ALA A 59 10.98 -1.73 -8.49
CA ALA A 59 10.67 -1.02 -9.73
C ALA A 59 11.94 -0.64 -10.51
N PHE A 60 12.93 0.00 -9.88
CA PHE A 60 14.21 0.37 -10.50
C PHE A 60 15.05 -0.82 -10.97
N LYS A 61 14.83 -2.00 -10.43
CA LYS A 61 15.53 -3.22 -10.86
C LYS A 61 14.90 -3.87 -12.09
N ASN A 62 13.58 -3.71 -12.28
CA ASN A 62 12.79 -4.48 -13.22
C ASN A 62 12.26 -3.69 -14.42
N LEU A 63 12.26 -2.34 -14.34
CA LEU A 63 11.62 -1.45 -15.31
C LEU A 63 12.50 -0.26 -15.64
N GLU A 64 12.34 0.28 -16.84
CA GLU A 64 12.83 1.60 -17.20
C GLU A 64 11.82 2.65 -16.76
N LEU A 65 12.25 3.55 -15.87
CA LEU A 65 11.40 4.56 -15.27
C LEU A 65 11.75 5.93 -15.81
N GLU A 66 10.77 6.63 -16.39
CA GLU A 66 10.91 8.03 -16.79
C GLU A 66 10.89 8.94 -15.56
N ARG A 67 9.97 8.66 -14.62
CA ARG A 67 9.79 9.41 -13.39
C ARG A 67 9.36 8.48 -12.27
N PHE A 68 9.95 8.62 -11.09
CA PHE A 68 9.50 7.91 -9.88
C PHE A 68 9.42 8.88 -8.71
N VAL A 69 8.24 8.98 -8.09
CA VAL A 69 7.99 9.83 -6.93
C VAL A 69 7.69 8.96 -5.72
N PHE A 70 8.56 9.04 -4.72
CA PHE A 70 8.32 8.50 -3.38
C PHE A 70 7.50 9.49 -2.57
N CYS A 71 6.32 9.10 -2.11
CA CYS A 71 5.43 9.94 -1.29
C CYS A 71 5.09 9.22 0.02
N ASP A 72 5.35 9.87 1.15
CA ASP A 72 4.93 9.39 2.46
C ASP A 72 4.59 10.57 3.37
N SER A 73 3.73 10.35 4.35
CA SER A 73 3.40 11.36 5.37
C SER A 73 4.45 11.47 6.48
N SER A 74 5.33 10.48 6.62
CA SER A 74 6.42 10.42 7.58
C SER A 74 7.70 11.03 7.01
N ASP A 75 8.21 12.08 7.65
CA ASP A 75 9.50 12.67 7.30
C ASP A 75 10.65 11.67 7.47
N GLU A 76 10.59 10.85 8.51
CA GLU A 76 11.62 9.86 8.78
C GLU A 76 11.66 8.76 7.71
N MET A 77 10.50 8.28 7.24
CA MET A 77 10.43 7.32 6.11
C MET A 77 11.01 7.91 4.84
N ILE A 78 10.65 9.15 4.50
CA ILE A 78 11.20 9.85 3.34
C ILE A 78 12.72 10.06 3.47
N ARG A 79 13.23 10.35 4.67
CA ARG A 79 14.67 10.48 4.91
C ARG A 79 15.40 9.15 4.63
N ILE A 80 14.85 8.03 5.07
CA ILE A 80 15.42 6.71 4.80
C ILE A 80 15.36 6.39 3.31
N ALA A 81 14.22 6.61 2.65
CA ALA A 81 14.08 6.42 1.22
C ALA A 81 15.09 7.27 0.43
N LYS A 82 15.27 8.55 0.76
CA LYS A 82 16.29 9.42 0.14
C LYS A 82 17.70 8.86 0.24
N GLU A 83 18.06 8.30 1.39
CA GLU A 83 19.39 7.71 1.58
C GLU A 83 19.56 6.45 0.73
N HIS A 84 18.55 5.59 0.65
CA HIS A 84 18.57 4.38 -0.17
C HIS A 84 18.67 4.69 -1.68
N PHE A 85 18.05 5.78 -2.13
CA PHE A 85 17.95 6.13 -3.55
C PHE A 85 18.78 7.36 -3.97
N LYS A 86 19.73 7.80 -3.15
CA LYS A 86 20.57 8.99 -3.42
C LYS A 86 21.29 9.00 -4.77
N CYS A 87 21.52 7.82 -5.36
CA CYS A 87 22.17 7.65 -6.66
C CYS A 87 21.17 7.40 -7.80
N ARG A 88 19.87 7.55 -7.55
CA ARG A 88 18.80 7.35 -8.54
C ARG A 88 18.14 8.69 -8.90
N ASN A 89 17.66 8.80 -10.13
CA ASN A 89 16.83 9.90 -10.54
C ASN A 89 15.40 9.67 -10.01
N ALA A 90 15.14 10.14 -8.78
CA ALA A 90 13.87 9.97 -8.08
C ALA A 90 13.49 11.24 -7.33
N GLU A 91 12.19 11.48 -7.22
CA GLU A 91 11.62 12.60 -6.47
C GLU A 91 11.09 12.09 -5.12
N PHE A 92 11.06 12.98 -4.13
CA PHE A 92 10.60 12.64 -2.77
C PHE A 92 9.67 13.73 -2.25
N SER A 93 8.49 13.32 -1.80
CA SER A 93 7.44 14.20 -1.31
C SER A 93 6.98 13.78 0.09
N ILE A 94 7.00 14.71 1.03
CA ILE A 94 6.37 14.51 2.34
C ILE A 94 4.92 15.00 2.20
N CYS A 95 3.98 14.08 2.03
CA CYS A 95 2.59 14.41 1.80
C CYS A 95 1.64 13.32 2.29
N ASP A 96 0.57 13.73 2.96
CA ASP A 96 -0.57 12.86 3.27
C ASP A 96 -1.36 12.61 1.97
N ILE A 97 -1.73 11.37 1.70
CA ILE A 97 -2.53 10.96 0.53
C ILE A 97 -3.81 11.81 0.36
N LYS A 98 -4.38 12.30 1.46
CA LYS A 98 -5.55 13.20 1.45
C LYS A 98 -5.27 14.61 0.93
N LYS A 99 -4.00 14.96 0.77
CA LYS A 99 -3.54 16.30 0.34
C LYS A 99 -2.73 16.25 -0.95
N LEU A 100 -2.73 15.11 -1.66
CA LEU A 100 -2.09 15.02 -2.96
C LEU A 100 -2.70 16.05 -3.93
N ALA A 101 -1.84 16.72 -4.69
CA ALA A 101 -2.23 17.79 -5.63
C ALA A 101 -1.73 17.54 -7.05
N TYR A 102 -1.45 16.27 -7.39
CA TYR A 102 -1.07 15.89 -8.75
C TYR A 102 -2.31 15.75 -9.64
N ALA A 103 -2.18 16.11 -10.92
CA ALA A 103 -3.28 16.04 -11.88
C ALA A 103 -2.79 15.49 -13.24
N ASN A 104 -3.21 14.27 -13.58
CA ASN A 104 -2.87 13.61 -14.84
C ASN A 104 -1.37 13.53 -15.14
N GLU A 105 -0.56 13.21 -14.11
CA GLU A 105 0.89 13.20 -14.21
C GLU A 105 1.49 11.79 -14.26
N PHE A 106 0.76 10.77 -13.78
CA PHE A 106 1.29 9.42 -13.62
C PHE A 106 0.47 8.39 -14.40
N ASN A 107 1.16 7.44 -15.01
CA ASN A 107 0.51 6.26 -15.59
C ASN A 107 0.47 5.06 -14.67
N VAL A 108 1.25 5.08 -13.58
CA VAL A 108 1.18 4.08 -12.50
C VAL A 108 1.13 4.79 -11.15
N VAL A 109 0.18 4.42 -10.31
CA VAL A 109 0.11 4.82 -8.90
C VAL A 109 -0.01 3.57 -8.04
N THR A 110 0.82 3.48 -7.01
CA THR A 110 0.74 2.40 -6.01
C THR A 110 0.43 2.93 -4.62
N SER A 111 -0.26 2.12 -3.83
CA SER A 111 -0.54 2.37 -2.41
C SER A 111 -0.55 1.04 -1.67
N ILE A 112 0.58 0.71 -1.02
CA ILE A 112 0.77 -0.59 -0.36
C ILE A 112 0.70 -0.43 1.15
N GLN A 113 -0.32 -1.03 1.79
CA GLN A 113 -0.56 -0.98 3.24
C GLN A 113 -0.78 0.45 3.78
N VAL A 114 -1.57 1.27 3.07
CA VAL A 114 -1.82 2.68 3.41
C VAL A 114 -3.28 2.96 3.75
N ASN A 115 -4.22 2.63 2.85
CA ASN A 115 -5.59 3.11 2.97
C ASN A 115 -6.34 2.51 4.17
N HIS A 116 -5.94 1.34 4.67
CA HIS A 116 -6.57 0.77 5.86
C HIS A 116 -6.31 1.57 7.15
N TYR A 117 -5.42 2.56 7.14
CA TYR A 117 -5.27 3.53 8.24
C TYR A 117 -6.25 4.70 8.16
N LEU A 118 -7.07 4.77 7.12
CA LEU A 118 -8.01 5.85 6.87
C LEU A 118 -9.43 5.43 7.23
N HIS A 119 -10.17 6.33 7.89
CA HIS A 119 -11.62 6.19 8.01
C HIS A 119 -12.29 6.33 6.65
N ILE A 120 -13.54 5.89 6.55
CA ILE A 120 -14.25 5.77 5.25
C ILE A 120 -14.27 7.08 4.45
N ASP A 121 -14.52 8.22 5.09
CA ASP A 121 -14.57 9.51 4.40
C ASP A 121 -13.18 10.01 3.97
N GLU A 122 -12.16 9.77 4.78
CA GLU A 122 -10.78 10.04 4.41
C GLU A 122 -10.32 9.18 3.24
N ARG A 123 -10.76 7.91 3.20
CA ARG A 123 -10.46 6.96 2.13
C ARG A 123 -11.06 7.41 0.79
N LYS A 124 -12.29 7.96 0.81
CA LYS A 124 -12.91 8.56 -0.39
C LYS A 124 -12.07 9.69 -0.95
N ILE A 125 -11.63 10.61 -0.08
CA ILE A 125 -10.76 11.73 -0.49
C ILE A 125 -9.44 11.19 -1.05
N ALA A 126 -8.82 10.24 -0.38
CA ALA A 126 -7.56 9.62 -0.81
C ALA A 126 -7.68 8.98 -2.21
N LEU A 127 -8.73 8.17 -2.43
CA LEU A 127 -8.98 7.52 -3.71
C LEU A 127 -9.29 8.51 -4.83
N GLN A 128 -10.02 9.59 -4.53
CA GLN A 128 -10.27 10.67 -5.49
C GLN A 128 -8.95 11.36 -5.90
N ASN A 129 -8.08 11.67 -4.95
CA ASN A 129 -6.77 12.26 -5.23
C ASN A 129 -5.88 11.32 -6.07
N VAL A 130 -5.92 10.01 -5.79
CA VAL A 130 -5.24 9.00 -6.61
C VAL A 130 -5.77 9.00 -8.03
N TYR A 131 -7.10 9.01 -8.19
CA TYR A 131 -7.74 9.07 -9.50
C TYR A 131 -7.34 10.33 -10.28
N GLU A 132 -7.28 11.49 -9.63
CA GLU A 132 -6.87 12.75 -10.25
C GLU A 132 -5.39 12.74 -10.65
N ALA A 133 -4.51 12.16 -9.84
CA ALA A 133 -3.08 12.04 -10.13
C ALA A 133 -2.79 11.18 -11.37
N LEU A 134 -3.63 10.20 -11.67
CA LEU A 134 -3.49 9.33 -12.83
C LEU A 134 -3.87 10.05 -14.13
N GLU A 135 -3.13 9.78 -15.20
CA GLU A 135 -3.54 10.11 -16.55
C GLU A 135 -4.65 9.16 -17.07
N ASN A 136 -5.25 9.50 -18.20
CA ASN A 136 -6.25 8.62 -18.83
C ASN A 136 -5.63 7.24 -19.15
N ASN A 137 -6.34 6.18 -18.80
CA ASN A 137 -5.90 4.78 -18.86
C ASN A 137 -4.71 4.46 -17.91
N GLY A 138 -4.43 5.32 -16.94
CA GLY A 138 -3.46 5.06 -15.89
C GLY A 138 -3.92 3.96 -14.94
N LEU A 139 -2.96 3.23 -14.40
CA LEU A 139 -3.13 2.05 -13.57
C LEU A 139 -2.95 2.41 -12.10
N PHE A 140 -3.96 2.15 -11.27
CA PHE A 140 -3.84 2.16 -9.81
C PHE A 140 -3.74 0.75 -9.28
N ILE A 141 -2.82 0.51 -8.34
CA ILE A 141 -2.67 -0.77 -7.64
C ILE A 141 -2.57 -0.50 -6.13
N CYS A 142 -3.36 -1.20 -5.33
CA CYS A 142 -3.24 -1.13 -3.88
C CYS A 142 -3.24 -2.52 -3.24
N PHE A 143 -2.51 -2.64 -2.12
CA PHE A 143 -2.54 -3.81 -1.24
C PHE A 143 -2.94 -3.38 0.17
N GLU A 144 -3.97 -4.03 0.72
CA GLU A 144 -4.65 -3.61 1.93
C GLU A 144 -5.00 -4.78 2.85
N ASN A 145 -5.12 -4.47 4.15
CA ASN A 145 -5.93 -5.31 5.02
C ASN A 145 -7.40 -5.12 4.69
N PHE A 146 -8.15 -6.20 4.49
CA PHE A 146 -9.60 -6.14 4.31
C PHE A 146 -10.35 -6.67 5.54
N ALA A 147 -11.61 -6.24 5.70
CA ALA A 147 -12.51 -6.77 6.72
C ALA A 147 -13.18 -8.05 6.23
N PRO A 148 -13.14 -9.15 7.01
CA PRO A 148 -13.93 -10.34 6.73
C PRO A 148 -15.45 -10.03 6.77
N PHE A 149 -16.23 -10.76 5.99
CA PHE A 149 -17.67 -10.54 5.83
C PHE A 149 -18.52 -10.87 7.07
N THR A 150 -17.97 -11.65 8.01
CA THR A 150 -18.69 -12.11 9.21
C THR A 150 -17.82 -11.99 10.46
N ASP A 151 -18.44 -11.87 11.63
CA ASP A 151 -17.72 -11.85 12.91
C ASP A 151 -16.95 -13.16 13.17
N LEU A 152 -17.51 -14.30 12.75
CA LEU A 152 -16.82 -15.57 12.81
C LEU A 152 -15.58 -15.56 11.91
N GLY A 153 -15.71 -15.08 10.67
CA GLY A 153 -14.60 -14.90 9.75
C GLY A 153 -13.52 -14.00 10.34
N LYS A 154 -13.91 -12.88 10.93
CA LYS A 154 -12.98 -11.97 11.63
C LYS A 154 -12.21 -12.69 12.75
N THR A 155 -12.91 -13.42 13.60
CA THR A 155 -12.29 -14.17 14.70
C THR A 155 -11.28 -15.19 14.17
N VAL A 156 -11.66 -15.97 13.16
CA VAL A 156 -10.80 -17.00 12.54
C VAL A 156 -9.57 -16.37 11.89
N TYR A 157 -9.74 -15.31 11.11
CA TYR A 157 -8.63 -14.68 10.39
C TYR A 157 -7.66 -13.94 11.31
N LEU A 158 -8.15 -13.27 12.35
CA LEU A 158 -7.27 -12.63 13.34
C LEU A 158 -6.45 -13.67 14.12
N GLU A 159 -7.06 -14.80 14.51
CA GLU A 159 -6.34 -15.90 15.14
C GLU A 159 -5.31 -16.54 14.19
N LYS A 160 -5.67 -16.74 12.94
CA LYS A 160 -4.76 -17.25 11.91
C LYS A 160 -3.57 -16.30 11.70
N TRP A 161 -3.82 -15.00 11.68
CA TRP A 161 -2.76 -13.98 11.55
C TRP A 161 -1.83 -13.95 12.78
N LYS A 162 -2.39 -14.08 13.98
CA LYS A 162 -1.61 -14.21 15.22
C LYS A 162 -0.67 -15.43 15.14
N ARG A 163 -1.19 -16.59 14.77
CA ARG A 163 -0.39 -17.82 14.63
C ARG A 163 0.72 -17.69 13.59
N TYR A 164 0.45 -17.00 12.49
CA TYR A 164 1.49 -16.70 11.51
C TYR A 164 2.63 -15.90 12.13
N GLN A 165 2.33 -14.81 12.82
CA GLN A 165 3.33 -13.96 13.48
C GLN A 165 4.17 -14.72 14.51
N ILE A 166 3.53 -15.58 15.31
CA ILE A 166 4.23 -16.46 16.28
C ILE A 166 5.19 -17.40 15.51
N LYS A 167 4.74 -18.02 14.42
CA LYS A 167 5.57 -18.88 13.58
C LYS A 167 6.78 -18.14 12.98
N GLN A 168 6.65 -16.83 12.75
CA GLN A 168 7.74 -15.96 12.29
C GLN A 168 8.65 -15.45 13.43
N GLY A 169 8.50 -15.97 14.65
CA GLY A 169 9.38 -15.69 15.78
C GLY A 169 8.98 -14.51 16.65
N LYS A 170 7.80 -13.93 16.48
CA LYS A 170 7.28 -12.93 17.42
C LYS A 170 6.77 -13.58 18.69
N ASN A 171 6.91 -12.89 19.82
CA ASN A 171 6.32 -13.35 21.07
C ASN A 171 4.80 -13.13 21.11
N LEU A 172 4.11 -13.81 22.03
CA LEU A 172 2.65 -13.77 22.13
C LEU A 172 2.12 -12.36 22.42
N GLU A 173 2.78 -11.62 23.30
CA GLU A 173 2.36 -10.26 23.72
C GLU A 173 2.42 -9.28 22.54
N GLU A 174 3.50 -9.31 21.76
CA GLU A 174 3.62 -8.51 20.51
C GLU A 174 2.51 -8.84 19.53
N CYS A 175 2.20 -10.12 19.33
CA CYS A 175 1.15 -10.57 18.43
C CYS A 175 -0.24 -10.11 18.90
N GLU A 176 -0.55 -10.25 20.18
CA GLU A 176 -1.82 -9.80 20.76
C GLU A 176 -1.97 -8.28 20.70
N SER A 177 -0.90 -7.54 21.00
CA SER A 177 -0.89 -6.09 20.86
C SER A 177 -1.17 -5.67 19.42
N HIS A 178 -0.55 -6.34 18.46
CA HIS A 178 -0.77 -6.07 17.03
C HIS A 178 -2.23 -6.32 16.60
N ILE A 179 -2.81 -7.46 17.01
CA ILE A 179 -4.20 -7.81 16.70
C ILE A 179 -5.20 -6.81 17.31
N LYS A 180 -4.95 -6.33 18.53
CA LYS A 180 -5.79 -5.35 19.24
C LYS A 180 -5.89 -4.00 18.54
N ARG A 181 -5.02 -3.72 17.57
CA ARG A 181 -5.06 -2.50 16.75
C ARG A 181 -6.21 -2.51 15.72
N TYR A 182 -6.76 -3.70 15.39
CA TYR A 182 -7.88 -3.83 14.47
C TYR A 182 -9.11 -3.05 14.97
N GLY A 183 -9.61 -2.14 14.14
CA GLY A 183 -10.72 -1.24 14.47
C GLY A 183 -10.38 -0.11 15.44
N LYS A 184 -9.09 0.05 15.81
CA LYS A 184 -8.61 1.16 16.66
C LYS A 184 -7.62 2.05 15.94
N ASP A 185 -6.57 1.46 15.38
CA ASP A 185 -5.49 2.17 14.69
C ASP A 185 -5.56 1.95 13.18
N TYR A 186 -6.22 0.90 12.72
CA TYR A 186 -6.53 0.65 11.31
C TYR A 186 -7.95 0.13 11.15
N PHE A 187 -8.57 0.53 10.07
CA PHE A 187 -10.01 0.44 9.81
C PHE A 187 -10.27 -0.27 8.47
N PRO A 188 -10.00 -1.58 8.37
CA PRO A 188 -10.23 -2.31 7.13
C PRO A 188 -11.73 -2.35 6.82
N ILE A 189 -12.05 -2.26 5.55
CA ILE A 189 -13.39 -2.45 4.99
C ILE A 189 -13.42 -3.73 4.16
N SER A 190 -14.59 -4.22 3.78
CA SER A 190 -14.72 -5.41 2.96
C SER A 190 -14.13 -5.19 1.55
N ILE A 191 -13.82 -6.27 0.85
CA ILE A 191 -13.35 -6.21 -0.54
C ILE A 191 -14.40 -5.54 -1.43
N SER A 192 -15.69 -5.86 -1.25
CA SER A 192 -16.78 -5.26 -2.00
C SER A 192 -16.89 -3.75 -1.79
N GLU A 193 -16.76 -3.26 -0.55
CA GLU A 193 -16.74 -1.83 -0.26
C GLU A 193 -15.53 -1.12 -0.89
N ASN A 194 -14.34 -1.74 -0.88
CA ASN A 194 -13.16 -1.19 -1.56
C ASN A 194 -13.38 -1.05 -3.07
N ILE A 195 -13.91 -2.11 -3.71
CA ILE A 195 -14.24 -2.10 -5.15
C ILE A 195 -15.27 -1.02 -5.47
N GLU A 196 -16.32 -0.91 -4.64
CA GLU A 196 -17.37 0.10 -4.82
C GLU A 196 -16.81 1.52 -4.70
N LEU A 197 -15.96 1.77 -3.69
CA LEU A 197 -15.31 3.08 -3.53
C LEU A 197 -14.47 3.45 -4.75
N MET A 198 -13.66 2.52 -5.28
CA MET A 198 -12.87 2.77 -6.49
C MET A 198 -13.77 3.08 -7.69
N ARG A 199 -14.84 2.31 -7.90
CA ARG A 199 -15.81 2.56 -8.99
C ARG A 199 -16.50 3.91 -8.85
N ASN A 200 -16.87 4.30 -7.63
CA ASN A 200 -17.50 5.60 -7.36
C ASN A 200 -16.55 6.78 -7.61
N CYS A 201 -15.23 6.58 -7.52
CA CYS A 201 -14.24 7.58 -7.94
C CYS A 201 -14.06 7.66 -9.48
N GLY A 202 -14.63 6.72 -10.25
CA GLY A 202 -14.58 6.72 -11.71
C GLY A 202 -13.66 5.68 -12.35
N PHE A 203 -13.00 4.79 -11.56
CA PHE A 203 -12.21 3.70 -12.12
C PHE A 203 -13.09 2.75 -12.95
N LYS A 204 -12.70 2.52 -14.20
CA LYS A 204 -13.49 1.76 -15.19
C LYS A 204 -13.41 0.25 -15.01
N ALA A 205 -12.20 -0.26 -14.81
CA ALA A 205 -11.97 -1.65 -14.47
C ALA A 205 -11.45 -1.70 -13.02
N VAL A 206 -12.10 -2.46 -12.17
CA VAL A 206 -11.65 -2.69 -10.78
C VAL A 206 -11.71 -4.18 -10.52
N GLU A 207 -10.54 -4.78 -10.33
CA GLU A 207 -10.40 -6.24 -10.20
C GLU A 207 -9.52 -6.62 -9.00
N ILE A 208 -9.68 -7.85 -8.54
CA ILE A 208 -8.81 -8.46 -7.55
C ILE A 208 -7.54 -8.94 -8.25
N LEU A 209 -6.38 -8.45 -7.80
CA LEU A 209 -5.08 -8.92 -8.27
C LEU A 209 -4.62 -10.15 -7.49
N TRP A 210 -4.81 -10.11 -6.18
CA TRP A 210 -4.28 -11.13 -5.27
C TRP A 210 -5.07 -11.17 -3.97
N LEU A 211 -5.14 -12.34 -3.34
CA LEU A 211 -5.83 -12.51 -2.07
C LEU A 211 -5.15 -13.59 -1.22
N SER A 212 -4.81 -13.26 0.01
CA SER A 212 -4.36 -14.25 1.00
C SER A 212 -4.61 -13.77 2.43
N ASN A 213 -5.18 -14.63 3.25
CA ASN A 213 -5.57 -14.31 4.63
C ASN A 213 -6.48 -13.07 4.67
N MET A 214 -6.02 -11.98 5.31
CA MET A 214 -6.71 -10.69 5.36
C MET A 214 -6.06 -9.62 4.46
N GLN A 215 -5.23 -10.05 3.49
CA GLN A 215 -4.56 -9.16 2.55
C GLN A 215 -5.22 -9.28 1.18
N VAL A 216 -5.56 -8.17 0.58
CA VAL A 216 -6.07 -8.09 -0.79
C VAL A 216 -5.24 -7.11 -1.61
N GLY A 217 -4.86 -7.52 -2.80
CA GLY A 217 -4.38 -6.66 -3.87
C GLY A 217 -5.53 -6.34 -4.81
N LEU A 218 -5.78 -5.07 -5.07
CA LEU A 218 -6.76 -4.57 -6.05
C LEU A 218 -6.04 -3.71 -7.08
N TRP A 219 -6.59 -3.67 -8.28
CA TRP A 219 -6.17 -2.71 -9.29
C TRP A 219 -7.38 -2.10 -10.01
N GLY A 220 -7.16 -0.92 -10.59
CA GLY A 220 -8.18 -0.21 -11.36
C GLY A 220 -7.57 0.69 -12.43
N ILE A 221 -8.33 0.94 -13.49
CA ILE A 221 -7.95 1.82 -14.60
C ILE A 221 -8.79 3.09 -14.59
N LYS A 222 -8.13 4.25 -14.72
CA LYS A 222 -8.81 5.55 -14.91
C LYS A 222 -9.52 5.70 -16.23
#